data_beee2167186a2e276c1659f9b29b5566
#
_entry.id   beee2167186a2e276c1659f9b29b5566
#
_cell.length_a   1.000
_cell.length_b   1.000
_cell.length_c   1.000
_cell.angle_alpha   90.00
_cell.angle_beta   90.00
_cell.angle_gamma   90.00
#
_symmetry.space_group_name_H-M   'P 1'
#
loop_
_entity.id
_entity.type
_entity.pdbx_description
1 polymer ?
#
loop_
_entity_poly.entity_id
_entity_poly.type
_entity_poly.pdbx_seq_one_letter_code
_entity_poly.pdbx_strand_id
1 'polypeptide(L)'
;MKYDAGKLEGGYRLVHIQKTKKLLFTFQAVIILAFAIYLLWAEGGFSLTPFFLSVNSFIYFVLIMGIVVMVEGFVFIVLELRFMRSNSAKFIITQRSMRSSMLWAAVSLIAILLLWAPILPEMLDANMGAQGSVSSDSSTDPGIATMFNSDPLGMVEVTRIEMQSDGPQAEVFILTEANYKLFKDDGKAVLGAYRVNDDYRADPEIDVEFPATEHSRFYILVYSVDDAPVTISFDTSRNVNTSLVNYLSPILAAFLIGNTLWAVYMFMVNKRFKQGIYR
;
A
#
# COMPACT_ATOMS: atom_id res chain seq x y z
N MET A 1 -22.43 -58.56 -1.86
CA MET A 1 -21.54 -57.35 -1.78
C MET A 1 -22.26 -56.27 -1.03
N LYS A 2 -22.03 -56.09 0.27
CA LYS A 2 -22.50 -54.90 1.01
C LYS A 2 -21.60 -53.76 0.61
N TYR A 3 -22.05 -52.94 -0.31
CA TYR A 3 -21.41 -51.66 -0.57
C TYR A 3 -21.49 -50.80 0.70
N ASP A 4 -20.31 -50.45 1.24
CA ASP A 4 -20.16 -49.69 2.46
C ASP A 4 -20.69 -48.26 2.19
N ALA A 5 -21.99 -48.02 2.45
CA ALA A 5 -22.68 -46.75 2.25
C ALA A 5 -21.92 -45.58 2.88
N GLY A 6 -21.23 -45.81 4.02
CA GLY A 6 -20.37 -44.85 4.66
C GLY A 6 -19.10 -44.48 3.87
N LYS A 7 -18.68 -45.32 2.88
CA LYS A 7 -17.54 -44.97 2.02
C LYS A 7 -17.93 -43.94 0.95
N LEU A 8 -19.13 -44.09 0.39
CA LEU A 8 -19.68 -43.19 -0.63
C LEU A 8 -20.00 -41.82 -0.02
N GLU A 9 -20.57 -41.79 1.20
CA GLU A 9 -20.94 -40.57 1.89
C GLU A 9 -19.71 -39.69 2.24
N GLY A 10 -18.61 -40.29 2.73
CA GLY A 10 -17.37 -39.52 3.04
C GLY A 10 -16.71 -38.94 1.80
N GLY A 11 -16.74 -39.64 0.66
CA GLY A 11 -16.23 -39.11 -0.62
C GLY A 11 -17.07 -37.95 -1.16
N TYR A 12 -18.40 -38.08 -1.08
CA TYR A 12 -19.32 -37.01 -1.48
C TYR A 12 -19.14 -35.73 -0.67
N ARG A 13 -19.03 -35.85 0.65
CA ARG A 13 -18.79 -34.73 1.55
C ARG A 13 -17.47 -34.02 1.24
N LEU A 14 -16.40 -34.76 0.96
CA LEU A 14 -15.11 -34.18 0.59
C LEU A 14 -15.19 -33.36 -0.71
N VAL A 15 -15.84 -33.90 -1.74
CA VAL A 15 -16.05 -33.18 -3.01
C VAL A 15 -16.88 -31.92 -2.79
N HIS A 16 -17.91 -31.98 -1.95
CA HIS A 16 -18.74 -30.84 -1.62
C HIS A 16 -17.92 -29.74 -0.90
N ILE A 17 -17.11 -30.09 0.08
CA ILE A 17 -16.20 -29.15 0.79
C ILE A 17 -15.25 -28.47 -0.20
N GLN A 18 -14.65 -29.23 -1.13
CA GLN A 18 -13.74 -28.66 -2.13
C GLN A 18 -14.45 -27.71 -3.11
N LYS A 19 -15.69 -28.03 -3.52
CA LYS A 19 -16.50 -27.14 -4.37
C LYS A 19 -16.85 -25.85 -3.61
N THR A 20 -17.31 -25.94 -2.36
CA THR A 20 -17.64 -24.79 -1.53
C THR A 20 -16.42 -23.89 -1.30
N LYS A 21 -15.27 -24.49 -1.01
CA LYS A 21 -13.99 -23.77 -0.87
C LYS A 21 -13.64 -22.98 -2.13
N LYS A 22 -13.71 -23.62 -3.31
CA LYS A 22 -13.43 -22.95 -4.59
C LYS A 22 -14.41 -21.80 -4.85
N LEU A 23 -15.70 -22.04 -4.64
CA LEU A 23 -16.74 -21.02 -4.85
C LEU A 23 -16.52 -19.83 -3.93
N LEU A 24 -16.23 -20.05 -2.65
CA LEU A 24 -16.01 -19.00 -1.67
C LEU A 24 -14.77 -18.16 -2.03
N PHE A 25 -13.64 -18.79 -2.37
CA PHE A 25 -12.43 -18.07 -2.77
C PHE A 25 -12.60 -17.31 -4.08
N THR A 26 -13.37 -17.86 -5.04
CA THR A 26 -13.70 -17.14 -6.28
C THR A 26 -14.57 -15.91 -5.96
N PHE A 27 -15.56 -16.06 -5.09
CA PHE A 27 -16.42 -14.95 -4.67
C PHE A 27 -15.63 -13.83 -3.98
N GLN A 28 -14.71 -14.18 -3.09
CA GLN A 28 -13.82 -13.21 -2.44
C GLN A 28 -12.92 -12.48 -3.43
N ALA A 29 -12.36 -13.20 -4.41
CA ALA A 29 -11.57 -12.58 -5.48
C ALA A 29 -12.41 -11.60 -6.32
N VAL A 30 -13.66 -11.93 -6.59
CA VAL A 30 -14.60 -11.03 -7.30
C VAL A 30 -14.90 -9.79 -6.45
N ILE A 31 -15.10 -9.93 -5.13
CA ILE A 31 -15.32 -8.80 -4.23
C ILE A 31 -14.10 -7.86 -4.22
N ILE A 32 -12.88 -8.41 -4.12
CA ILE A 32 -11.65 -7.61 -4.16
C ILE A 32 -11.55 -6.83 -5.48
N LEU A 33 -11.82 -7.50 -6.59
CA LEU A 33 -11.81 -6.87 -7.92
C LEU A 33 -12.89 -5.79 -8.06
N ALA A 34 -14.11 -6.07 -7.60
CA ALA A 34 -15.22 -5.11 -7.62
C ALA A 34 -14.91 -3.88 -6.77
N PHE A 35 -14.28 -4.06 -5.61
CA PHE A 35 -13.86 -2.95 -4.75
C PHE A 35 -12.75 -2.12 -5.39
N ALA A 36 -11.77 -2.76 -6.05
CA ALA A 36 -10.75 -2.06 -6.82
C ALA A 36 -11.37 -1.19 -7.94
N ILE A 37 -12.31 -1.76 -8.71
CA ILE A 37 -13.03 -1.04 -9.77
C ILE A 37 -13.85 0.12 -9.18
N TYR A 38 -14.53 -0.11 -8.05
CA TYR A 38 -15.31 0.94 -7.37
C TYR A 38 -14.43 2.11 -6.94
N LEU A 39 -13.28 1.86 -6.35
CA LEU A 39 -12.33 2.91 -5.96
C LEU A 39 -11.84 3.70 -7.18
N LEU A 40 -11.48 3.02 -8.26
CA LEU A 40 -11.07 3.66 -9.52
C LEU A 40 -12.17 4.55 -10.11
N TRP A 41 -13.43 4.15 -9.93
CA TRP A 41 -14.59 4.94 -10.42
C TRP A 41 -14.94 6.11 -9.50
N ALA A 42 -14.87 5.91 -8.18
CA ALA A 42 -15.27 6.91 -7.18
C ALA A 42 -14.29 8.11 -7.13
N GLU A 43 -13.00 7.88 -7.40
CA GLU A 43 -11.98 8.93 -7.43
C GLU A 43 -11.96 9.75 -8.74
N GLY A 44 -12.95 9.54 -9.60
CA GLY A 44 -13.37 10.54 -10.62
C GLY A 44 -12.51 10.62 -11.86
N GLY A 45 -11.83 9.56 -12.27
CA GLY A 45 -11.19 9.68 -13.56
C GLY A 45 -10.43 8.45 -14.03
N PHE A 46 -10.88 7.86 -15.11
CA PHE A 46 -10.04 7.17 -16.07
C PHE A 46 -9.06 8.18 -16.71
N SER A 47 -8.22 8.83 -15.94
CA SER A 47 -7.04 9.46 -16.49
C SER A 47 -5.95 8.40 -16.50
N LEU A 48 -5.42 8.10 -17.67
CA LEU A 48 -4.25 7.22 -17.89
C LEU A 48 -2.94 7.77 -17.30
N THR A 49 -3.00 8.85 -16.55
CA THR A 49 -1.94 9.31 -15.65
C THR A 49 -1.95 8.47 -14.38
N PRO A 50 -0.79 8.24 -13.73
CA PRO A 50 -0.62 7.19 -12.74
C PRO A 50 -1.76 7.14 -11.74
N PHE A 51 -2.34 5.97 -11.60
CA PHE A 51 -3.50 5.67 -10.77
C PHE A 51 -3.28 6.15 -9.34
N PHE A 52 -3.91 7.25 -8.95
CA PHE A 52 -4.05 7.65 -7.56
C PHE A 52 -5.31 6.97 -7.01
N LEU A 53 -5.19 5.71 -6.72
CA LEU A 53 -6.06 5.06 -5.77
C LEU A 53 -5.76 5.67 -4.40
N SER A 54 -6.78 5.88 -3.59
CA SER A 54 -6.63 5.88 -2.12
C SER A 54 -6.13 4.49 -1.71
N VAL A 55 -4.87 4.28 -1.98
CA VAL A 55 -4.19 2.98 -1.93
C VAL A 55 -4.24 2.44 -0.51
N ASN A 56 -4.27 3.34 0.48
CA ASN A 56 -4.40 2.97 1.88
C ASN A 56 -5.68 2.17 2.12
N SER A 57 -6.84 2.66 1.68
CA SER A 57 -8.12 1.97 1.86
C SER A 57 -8.15 0.63 1.13
N PHE A 58 -7.55 0.55 -0.07
CA PHE A 58 -7.47 -0.69 -0.81
C PHE A 58 -6.53 -1.72 -0.15
N ILE A 59 -5.36 -1.29 0.29
CA ILE A 59 -4.40 -2.18 1.00
C ILE A 59 -5.04 -2.72 2.27
N TYR A 60 -5.70 -1.89 3.07
CA TYR A 60 -6.40 -2.34 4.28
C TYR A 60 -7.48 -3.37 3.97
N PHE A 61 -8.30 -3.09 2.96
CA PHE A 61 -9.35 -4.01 2.55
C PHE A 61 -8.77 -5.36 2.11
N VAL A 62 -7.75 -5.35 1.25
CA VAL A 62 -7.08 -6.58 0.77
C VAL A 62 -6.45 -7.37 1.92
N LEU A 63 -5.81 -6.69 2.87
CA LEU A 63 -5.20 -7.36 4.03
C LEU A 63 -6.24 -7.93 4.98
N ILE A 64 -7.33 -7.22 5.27
CA ILE A 64 -8.44 -7.75 6.08
C ILE A 64 -9.07 -8.95 5.38
N MET A 65 -9.35 -8.86 4.09
CA MET A 65 -9.83 -9.99 3.30
C MET A 65 -8.84 -11.16 3.30
N GLY A 66 -7.54 -10.87 3.28
CA GLY A 66 -6.49 -11.86 3.44
C GLY A 66 -6.55 -12.61 4.76
N ILE A 67 -6.83 -11.94 5.89
CA ILE A 67 -7.06 -12.59 7.19
C ILE A 67 -8.27 -13.52 7.11
N VAL A 68 -9.38 -13.07 6.51
CA VAL A 68 -10.59 -13.88 6.34
C VAL A 68 -10.27 -15.15 5.53
N VAL A 69 -9.61 -14.99 4.38
CA VAL A 69 -9.19 -16.10 3.49
C VAL A 69 -8.26 -17.06 4.23
N MET A 70 -7.34 -16.53 5.05
CA MET A 70 -6.42 -17.34 5.86
C MET A 70 -7.19 -18.21 6.87
N VAL A 71 -8.09 -17.62 7.65
CA VAL A 71 -8.89 -18.34 8.66
C VAL A 71 -9.79 -19.38 7.99
N GLU A 72 -10.47 -19.02 6.92
CA GLU A 72 -11.29 -19.97 6.15
C GLU A 72 -10.45 -21.11 5.58
N GLY A 73 -9.26 -20.81 5.06
CA GLY A 73 -8.31 -21.82 4.60
C GLY A 73 -7.97 -22.83 5.69
N PHE A 74 -7.75 -22.36 6.91
CA PHE A 74 -7.49 -23.23 8.08
C PHE A 74 -8.69 -24.12 8.40
N VAL A 75 -9.90 -23.54 8.43
CA VAL A 75 -11.14 -24.29 8.65
C VAL A 75 -11.35 -25.36 7.59
N PHE A 76 -11.18 -25.01 6.31
CA PHE A 76 -11.33 -25.97 5.23
C PHE A 76 -10.32 -27.12 5.31
N ILE A 77 -9.07 -26.86 5.68
CA ILE A 77 -8.06 -27.91 5.86
C ILE A 77 -8.47 -28.86 7.00
N VAL A 78 -8.96 -28.34 8.13
CA VAL A 78 -9.47 -29.19 9.23
C VAL A 78 -10.63 -30.05 8.75
N LEU A 79 -11.57 -29.48 8.00
CA LEU A 79 -12.71 -30.24 7.45
C LEU A 79 -12.26 -31.32 6.45
N GLU A 80 -11.33 -30.99 5.54
CA GLU A 80 -10.76 -31.95 4.60
C GLU A 80 -10.08 -33.11 5.35
N LEU A 81 -9.27 -32.83 6.39
CA LEU A 81 -8.60 -33.85 7.21
C LEU A 81 -9.58 -34.76 7.94
N ARG A 82 -10.72 -34.20 8.39
CA ARG A 82 -11.76 -34.98 9.09
C ARG A 82 -12.38 -36.04 8.17
N PHE A 83 -12.62 -35.72 6.90
CA PHE A 83 -13.30 -36.62 5.96
C PHE A 83 -12.34 -37.47 5.12
N MET A 84 -11.05 -37.18 5.14
CA MET A 84 -10.03 -38.05 4.52
C MET A 84 -9.83 -39.33 5.32
N ARG A 85 -9.66 -40.45 4.60
CA ARG A 85 -9.44 -41.78 5.22
C ARG A 85 -7.96 -42.18 5.24
N SER A 86 -7.24 -41.84 4.16
CA SER A 86 -5.83 -42.23 4.01
C SER A 86 -4.91 -41.39 4.88
N ASN A 87 -4.11 -42.04 5.74
CA ASN A 87 -3.09 -41.37 6.55
C ASN A 87 -2.01 -40.73 5.67
N SER A 88 -1.66 -41.33 4.52
CA SER A 88 -0.70 -40.78 3.58
C SER A 88 -1.24 -39.48 2.94
N ALA A 89 -2.52 -39.43 2.56
CA ALA A 89 -3.12 -38.22 2.03
C ALA A 89 -3.19 -37.09 3.09
N LYS A 90 -3.55 -37.44 4.33
CA LYS A 90 -3.55 -36.50 5.46
C LYS A 90 -2.14 -35.93 5.72
N PHE A 91 -1.13 -36.80 5.68
CA PHE A 91 0.27 -36.39 5.85
C PHE A 91 0.72 -35.39 4.80
N ILE A 92 0.40 -35.64 3.51
CA ILE A 92 0.78 -34.74 2.41
C ILE A 92 0.10 -33.37 2.57
N ILE A 93 -1.21 -33.35 2.88
CA ILE A 93 -1.95 -32.10 3.04
C ILE A 93 -1.45 -31.28 4.24
N THR A 94 -1.22 -31.94 5.38
CA THR A 94 -0.68 -31.25 6.56
C THR A 94 0.71 -30.71 6.31
N GLN A 95 1.58 -31.45 5.62
CA GLN A 95 2.92 -31.01 5.25
C GLN A 95 2.86 -29.79 4.31
N ARG A 96 2.00 -29.82 3.29
CA ARG A 96 1.82 -28.70 2.37
C ARG A 96 1.27 -27.46 3.06
N SER A 97 0.27 -27.63 3.92
CA SER A 97 -0.30 -26.54 4.71
C SER A 97 0.72 -25.91 5.65
N MET A 98 1.49 -26.73 6.35
CA MET A 98 2.57 -26.26 7.23
C MET A 98 3.60 -25.40 6.47
N ARG A 99 4.09 -25.91 5.32
CA ARG A 99 5.06 -25.17 4.49
C ARG A 99 4.51 -23.86 3.98
N SER A 100 3.25 -23.84 3.53
CA SER A 100 2.58 -22.63 3.07
C SER A 100 2.45 -21.60 4.20
N SER A 101 2.05 -22.03 5.39
CA SER A 101 1.93 -21.13 6.55
C SER A 101 3.28 -20.61 7.03
N MET A 102 4.34 -21.42 6.99
CA MET A 102 5.70 -20.94 7.28
C MET A 102 6.16 -19.86 6.29
N LEU A 103 5.83 -20.05 5.00
CA LEU A 103 6.16 -19.08 3.97
C LEU A 103 5.43 -17.76 4.21
N TRP A 104 4.11 -17.81 4.47
CA TRP A 104 3.33 -16.60 4.76
C TRP A 104 3.74 -15.92 6.06
N ALA A 105 4.12 -16.67 7.09
CA ALA A 105 4.70 -16.11 8.31
C ALA A 105 6.02 -15.39 8.02
N ALA A 106 6.90 -15.98 7.22
CA ALA A 106 8.15 -15.34 6.83
C ALA A 106 7.93 -14.06 6.00
N VAL A 107 6.99 -14.10 5.03
CA VAL A 107 6.62 -12.91 4.24
C VAL A 107 6.07 -11.80 5.15
N SER A 108 5.20 -12.13 6.11
CA SER A 108 4.65 -11.15 7.06
C SER A 108 5.73 -10.56 7.95
N LEU A 109 6.68 -11.38 8.40
CA LEU A 109 7.82 -10.91 9.21
C LEU A 109 8.70 -9.94 8.42
N ILE A 110 9.03 -10.30 7.16
CA ILE A 110 9.83 -9.44 6.29
C ILE A 110 9.08 -8.12 6.02
N ALA A 111 7.77 -8.16 5.77
CA ALA A 111 6.96 -6.97 5.55
C ALA A 111 6.96 -6.05 6.79
N ILE A 112 6.83 -6.61 8.01
CA ILE A 112 6.92 -5.83 9.26
C ILE A 112 8.31 -5.20 9.40
N LEU A 113 9.37 -5.96 9.15
CA LEU A 113 10.73 -5.43 9.23
C LEU A 113 10.98 -4.30 8.23
N LEU A 114 10.47 -4.42 7.00
CA LEU A 114 10.57 -3.37 5.98
C LEU A 114 9.78 -2.11 6.34
N LEU A 115 8.63 -2.25 7.01
CA LEU A 115 7.84 -1.10 7.46
C LEU A 115 8.50 -0.34 8.64
N TRP A 116 9.20 -1.05 9.51
CA TRP A 116 9.80 -0.46 10.72
C TRP A 116 11.27 -0.08 10.55
N ALA A 117 11.95 -0.61 9.55
CA ALA A 117 13.33 -0.29 9.29
C ALA A 117 13.44 1.02 8.50
N PRO A 118 14.40 1.89 8.79
CA PRO A 118 14.65 3.13 8.05
C PRO A 118 15.12 2.87 6.60
N ILE A 119 15.34 1.61 6.23
CA ILE A 119 15.82 1.20 4.91
C ILE A 119 14.82 1.57 3.80
N LEU A 120 13.51 1.46 4.06
CA LEU A 120 12.49 1.75 3.05
C LEU A 120 12.44 3.24 2.67
N PRO A 121 12.43 4.20 3.63
CA PRO A 121 12.56 5.63 3.32
C PRO A 121 13.85 5.95 2.55
N GLU A 122 14.99 5.44 2.99
CA GLU A 122 16.29 5.69 2.34
C GLU A 122 16.34 5.14 0.90
N MET A 123 15.80 3.94 0.66
CA MET A 123 15.69 3.37 -0.69
C MET A 123 14.71 4.16 -1.57
N LEU A 124 13.64 4.67 -1.02
CA LEU A 124 12.64 5.43 -1.77
C LEU A 124 13.14 6.84 -2.07
N ASP A 125 13.79 7.51 -1.12
CA ASP A 125 14.48 8.78 -1.36
C ASP A 125 15.54 8.65 -2.46
N ALA A 126 16.35 7.59 -2.43
CA ALA A 126 17.38 7.35 -3.44
C ALA A 126 16.81 7.10 -4.84
N ASN A 127 15.62 6.48 -4.95
CA ASN A 127 15.04 6.09 -6.25
C ASN A 127 13.94 7.05 -6.74
N MET A 128 13.30 7.80 -5.84
CA MET A 128 12.22 8.72 -6.17
C MET A 128 12.65 10.18 -5.94
N GLY A 129 13.93 10.41 -5.70
CA GLY A 129 14.53 11.69 -5.37
C GLY A 129 13.89 12.85 -6.14
N ALA A 130 13.17 13.67 -5.46
CA ALA A 130 12.55 14.83 -6.03
C ALA A 130 13.47 16.02 -5.79
N GLN A 131 14.66 15.92 -6.33
CA GLN A 131 15.50 17.08 -6.56
C GLN A 131 15.10 17.65 -7.91
N GLY A 132 14.87 18.94 -7.96
CA GLY A 132 14.51 19.64 -9.18
C GLY A 132 14.89 21.10 -9.11
N SER A 133 14.75 21.74 -10.26
CA SER A 133 14.91 23.19 -10.35
C SER A 133 13.78 23.80 -11.17
N VAL A 134 13.38 24.98 -10.78
CA VAL A 134 12.39 25.80 -11.49
C VAL A 134 12.99 27.15 -11.77
N SER A 135 12.94 27.62 -12.99
CA SER A 135 13.40 28.95 -13.37
C SER A 135 12.23 29.82 -13.82
N SER A 136 12.30 31.09 -13.45
CA SER A 136 11.39 32.13 -13.94
C SER A 136 12.20 33.41 -14.24
N ASP A 137 11.78 34.11 -15.26
CA ASP A 137 12.34 35.41 -15.67
C ASP A 137 11.31 36.55 -15.59
N SER A 138 10.11 36.26 -15.09
CA SER A 138 8.99 37.18 -15.09
C SER A 138 8.29 37.29 -13.74
N SER A 139 7.80 38.47 -13.43
CA SER A 139 6.94 38.75 -12.28
C SER A 139 5.47 38.40 -12.55
N THR A 140 5.09 38.13 -13.79
CA THR A 140 3.71 37.87 -14.21
C THR A 140 3.49 36.45 -14.68
N ASP A 141 4.51 35.80 -15.27
CA ASP A 141 4.44 34.42 -15.78
C ASP A 141 5.32 33.48 -14.91
N PRO A 142 4.73 32.56 -14.16
CA PRO A 142 5.49 31.73 -13.25
C PRO A 142 6.22 30.58 -13.92
N GLY A 143 7.43 30.31 -13.49
CA GLY A 143 8.01 28.99 -13.66
C GLY A 143 7.20 27.94 -12.85
N ILE A 144 6.93 26.77 -13.45
CA ILE A 144 6.08 25.75 -12.83
C ILE A 144 6.82 24.42 -12.79
N ALA A 145 6.95 23.86 -11.58
CA ALA A 145 7.30 22.45 -11.42
C ALA A 145 6.13 21.68 -10.78
N THR A 146 6.08 20.42 -11.11
CA THR A 146 5.10 19.49 -10.52
C THR A 146 5.82 18.41 -9.74
N MET A 147 5.35 18.14 -8.55
CA MET A 147 5.84 17.03 -7.74
C MET A 147 4.68 16.24 -7.12
N PHE A 148 4.95 14.99 -6.81
CA PHE A 148 4.00 14.14 -6.09
C PHE A 148 4.36 14.12 -4.62
N ASN A 149 3.38 14.33 -3.78
CA ASN A 149 3.53 14.28 -2.33
C ASN A 149 3.75 12.84 -1.82
N SER A 150 3.26 11.83 -2.53
CA SER A 150 3.42 10.44 -2.13
C SER A 150 3.81 9.56 -3.31
N ASP A 151 4.39 8.41 -3.00
CA ASP A 151 4.57 7.35 -3.99
C ASP A 151 3.21 6.79 -4.46
N PRO A 152 3.15 6.06 -5.60
CA PRO A 152 1.91 5.49 -6.12
C PRO A 152 1.22 4.51 -5.15
N LEU A 153 1.93 4.00 -4.15
CA LEU A 153 1.40 3.10 -3.13
C LEU A 153 0.99 3.83 -1.83
N GLY A 154 1.23 5.15 -1.71
CA GLY A 154 0.94 5.93 -0.52
C GLY A 154 1.73 5.51 0.72
N MET A 155 2.88 4.85 0.51
CA MET A 155 3.72 4.35 1.60
C MET A 155 4.65 5.42 2.16
N VAL A 156 5.01 6.40 1.33
CA VAL A 156 5.96 7.46 1.64
C VAL A 156 5.35 8.79 1.27
N GLU A 157 5.45 9.74 2.17
CA GLU A 157 4.95 11.11 2.00
C GLU A 157 6.09 12.09 2.08
N VAL A 158 6.00 13.17 1.29
CA VAL A 158 6.88 14.32 1.44
C VAL A 158 6.53 15.01 2.76
N THR A 159 7.51 15.16 3.63
CA THR A 159 7.35 15.81 4.93
C THR A 159 7.96 17.19 4.95
N ARG A 160 8.97 17.44 4.10
CA ARG A 160 9.71 18.69 4.08
C ARG A 160 10.22 18.96 2.66
N ILE A 161 10.17 20.23 2.27
CA ILE A 161 10.79 20.74 1.04
C ILE A 161 11.74 21.85 1.42
N GLU A 162 13.00 21.67 1.10
CA GLU A 162 14.04 22.70 1.20
C GLU A 162 14.24 23.29 -0.19
N MET A 163 14.19 24.63 -0.29
CA MET A 163 14.37 25.34 -1.54
C MET A 163 15.45 26.39 -1.38
N GLN A 164 16.29 26.52 -2.39
CA GLN A 164 17.39 27.46 -2.41
C GLN A 164 17.34 28.27 -3.70
N SER A 165 17.46 29.59 -3.57
CA SER A 165 17.51 30.52 -4.69
C SER A 165 18.94 30.75 -5.14
N ASP A 166 19.20 30.57 -6.42
CA ASP A 166 20.48 30.87 -7.08
C ASP A 166 20.52 32.29 -7.67
N GLY A 167 19.72 33.22 -7.15
CA GLY A 167 19.60 34.55 -7.77
C GLY A 167 18.94 35.57 -6.88
N PRO A 168 18.37 36.61 -7.48
CA PRO A 168 17.62 37.62 -6.76
C PRO A 168 16.40 37.03 -6.05
N GLN A 169 15.75 37.85 -5.24
CA GLN A 169 14.58 37.47 -4.48
C GLN A 169 13.47 36.94 -5.37
N ALA A 170 12.91 35.79 -5.01
CA ALA A 170 11.81 35.15 -5.71
C ALA A 170 10.60 34.95 -4.80
N GLU A 171 9.41 34.94 -5.40
CA GLU A 171 8.19 34.52 -4.74
C GLU A 171 7.88 33.06 -5.14
N VAL A 172 7.78 32.18 -4.14
CA VAL A 172 7.53 30.75 -4.34
C VAL A 172 6.21 30.37 -3.69
N PHE A 173 5.30 29.85 -4.48
CA PHE A 173 3.99 29.38 -4.02
C PHE A 173 3.85 27.88 -4.27
N ILE A 174 3.50 27.14 -3.23
CA ILE A 174 3.21 25.72 -3.33
C ILE A 174 1.69 25.54 -3.27
N LEU A 175 1.13 24.94 -4.31
CA LEU A 175 -0.31 24.73 -4.43
C LEU A 175 -0.64 23.25 -4.51
N THR A 176 -1.75 22.86 -3.92
CA THR A 176 -2.37 21.55 -4.19
C THR A 176 -2.93 21.51 -5.61
N GLU A 177 -3.20 20.32 -6.16
CA GLU A 177 -3.81 20.18 -7.48
C GLU A 177 -5.16 20.90 -7.59
N ALA A 178 -5.98 20.85 -6.53
CA ALA A 178 -7.27 21.56 -6.49
C ALA A 178 -7.08 23.07 -6.58
N ASN A 179 -6.18 23.62 -5.77
CA ASN A 179 -5.89 25.06 -5.74
C ASN A 179 -5.18 25.55 -7.00
N TYR A 180 -4.38 24.69 -7.63
CA TYR A 180 -3.75 25.02 -8.92
C TYR A 180 -4.80 25.14 -10.06
N LYS A 181 -5.85 24.34 -10.04
CA LYS A 181 -6.95 24.49 -10.99
C LYS A 181 -7.66 25.84 -10.82
N LEU A 182 -7.94 26.23 -9.57
CA LEU A 182 -8.54 27.54 -9.26
C LEU A 182 -7.61 28.70 -9.66
N PHE A 183 -6.31 28.55 -9.41
CA PHE A 183 -5.32 29.54 -9.86
C PHE A 183 -5.33 29.76 -11.37
N LYS A 184 -5.50 28.71 -12.17
CA LYS A 184 -5.58 28.85 -13.64
C LYS A 184 -6.74 29.71 -14.10
N ASP A 185 -7.83 29.70 -13.35
CA ASP A 185 -9.04 30.47 -13.67
C ASP A 185 -8.97 31.90 -13.11
N ASP A 186 -8.45 32.09 -11.89
CA ASP A 186 -8.50 33.34 -11.12
C ASP A 186 -7.18 34.13 -11.10
N GLY A 187 -6.06 33.53 -11.53
CA GLY A 187 -4.76 34.20 -11.68
C GLY A 187 -4.01 34.43 -10.34
N LYS A 188 -2.98 35.30 -10.42
CA LYS A 188 -2.03 35.55 -9.31
C LYS A 188 -2.70 36.09 -8.02
N ALA A 189 -3.83 36.77 -8.12
CA ALA A 189 -4.51 37.41 -7.00
C ALA A 189 -4.97 36.44 -5.88
N VAL A 190 -5.20 35.17 -6.23
CA VAL A 190 -5.69 34.15 -5.29
C VAL A 190 -4.57 33.36 -4.62
N LEU A 191 -3.32 33.47 -5.06
CA LEU A 191 -2.19 32.67 -4.58
C LEU A 191 -1.99 32.79 -3.06
N GLY A 192 -2.16 33.98 -2.51
CA GLY A 192 -2.03 34.22 -1.07
C GLY A 192 -3.02 33.43 -0.20
N ALA A 193 -4.22 33.11 -0.75
CA ALA A 193 -5.25 32.37 -0.04
C ALA A 193 -5.13 30.84 -0.23
N TYR A 194 -4.51 30.37 -1.32
CA TYR A 194 -4.48 28.99 -1.72
C TYR A 194 -3.12 28.29 -1.55
N ARG A 195 -2.10 29.04 -1.16
CA ARG A 195 -0.76 28.49 -0.90
C ARG A 195 -0.76 27.55 0.32
N VAL A 196 0.09 26.55 0.24
CA VAL A 196 0.36 25.63 1.37
C VAL A 196 1.45 26.18 2.29
N ASN A 197 2.41 26.92 1.73
CA ASN A 197 3.53 27.48 2.44
C ASN A 197 3.17 28.84 3.07
N ASP A 198 3.47 29.03 4.34
CA ASP A 198 3.27 30.30 5.04
C ASP A 198 4.29 31.35 4.58
N ASP A 199 5.55 30.95 4.49
CA ASP A 199 6.61 31.78 3.93
C ASP A 199 6.73 31.53 2.42
N TYR A 200 6.61 32.58 1.63
CA TYR A 200 6.62 32.55 0.17
C TYR A 200 7.78 33.33 -0.45
N ARG A 201 8.60 33.97 0.37
CA ARG A 201 9.76 34.72 -0.14
C ARG A 201 11.01 33.90 0.02
N ALA A 202 11.62 33.51 -1.11
CA ALA A 202 12.92 32.86 -1.12
C ALA A 202 14.03 33.91 -1.04
N ASP A 203 14.67 34.00 0.12
CA ASP A 203 15.76 34.91 0.38
C ASP A 203 16.73 34.32 1.44
N PRO A 204 17.74 33.62 1.08
CA PRO A 204 18.01 32.73 -0.07
C PRO A 204 17.39 31.32 0.04
N GLU A 205 16.79 30.97 1.18
CA GLU A 205 16.33 29.62 1.52
C GLU A 205 14.91 29.65 2.05
N ILE A 206 14.09 28.71 1.60
CA ILE A 206 12.76 28.44 2.15
C ILE A 206 12.72 26.98 2.60
N ASP A 207 12.22 26.78 3.81
CA ASP A 207 11.97 25.48 4.39
C ASP A 207 10.47 25.32 4.66
N VAL A 208 9.84 24.34 4.05
CA VAL A 208 8.40 24.10 4.17
C VAL A 208 8.15 22.73 4.73
N GLU A 209 7.54 22.67 5.91
CA GLU A 209 6.99 21.44 6.45
C GLU A 209 5.60 21.17 5.86
N PHE A 210 5.40 19.95 5.35
CA PHE A 210 4.10 19.53 4.84
C PHE A 210 3.34 18.80 5.94
N PRO A 211 2.14 19.27 6.30
CA PRO A 211 1.24 18.46 7.10
C PRO A 211 0.90 17.19 6.30
N ALA A 212 0.76 16.06 7.00
CA ALA A 212 0.29 14.80 6.42
C ALA A 212 -1.06 15.04 5.73
N THR A 213 -1.01 15.24 4.42
CA THR A 213 -2.17 15.60 3.59
C THR A 213 -2.44 14.50 2.59
N GLU A 214 -3.68 14.49 2.11
CA GLU A 214 -4.17 13.54 1.10
C GLU A 214 -3.26 13.46 -0.13
N HIS A 215 -3.24 12.30 -0.77
CA HIS A 215 -2.47 11.99 -1.97
C HIS A 215 -2.77 12.98 -3.09
N SER A 216 -1.94 14.00 -3.22
CA SER A 216 -2.15 15.02 -4.23
C SER A 216 -0.86 15.37 -4.94
N ARG A 217 -1.00 15.91 -6.14
CA ARG A 217 0.07 16.64 -6.81
C ARG A 217 0.22 17.99 -6.15
N PHE A 218 1.48 18.40 -5.98
CA PHE A 218 1.82 19.75 -5.66
C PHE A 218 2.41 20.42 -6.89
N TYR A 219 2.11 21.70 -6.99
CA TYR A 219 2.65 22.60 -8.00
C TYR A 219 3.47 23.66 -7.30
N ILE A 220 4.73 23.78 -7.69
CA ILE A 220 5.64 24.83 -7.23
C ILE A 220 5.63 25.90 -8.29
N LEU A 221 5.16 27.10 -7.95
CA LEU A 221 5.14 28.25 -8.81
C LEU A 221 6.21 29.24 -8.34
N VAL A 222 7.08 29.65 -9.22
CA VAL A 222 8.15 30.61 -8.96
C VAL A 222 7.92 31.86 -9.78
N TYR A 223 7.92 33.02 -9.14
CA TYR A 223 7.89 34.30 -9.77
C TYR A 223 9.17 35.09 -9.48
N SER A 224 9.75 35.74 -10.47
CA SER A 224 10.80 36.73 -10.24
C SER A 224 10.19 37.99 -9.65
N VAL A 225 10.85 38.63 -8.70
CA VAL A 225 10.39 39.91 -8.13
C VAL A 225 10.82 41.09 -9.01
N ASP A 226 12.01 41.02 -9.56
CA ASP A 226 12.66 42.12 -10.31
C ASP A 226 12.68 41.87 -11.82
N ASP A 227 11.88 40.96 -12.37
CA ASP A 227 11.92 40.53 -13.79
C ASP A 227 13.34 40.08 -14.23
N ALA A 228 14.13 39.60 -13.31
CA ALA A 228 15.45 39.02 -13.54
C ALA A 228 15.39 37.50 -13.50
N PRO A 229 16.21 36.78 -14.29
CA PRO A 229 16.20 35.33 -14.26
C PRO A 229 16.60 34.81 -12.88
N VAL A 230 15.73 34.02 -12.30
CA VAL A 230 15.91 33.36 -11.02
C VAL A 230 15.69 31.85 -11.16
N THR A 231 16.55 31.05 -10.55
CA THR A 231 16.40 29.61 -10.50
C THR A 231 16.28 29.18 -9.06
N ILE A 232 15.24 28.43 -8.74
CA ILE A 232 15.02 27.82 -7.44
C ILE A 232 15.33 26.32 -7.57
N SER A 233 16.32 25.85 -6.86
CA SER A 233 16.56 24.43 -6.66
C SER A 233 15.76 23.95 -5.44
N PHE A 234 15.17 22.78 -5.50
CA PHE A 234 14.43 22.20 -4.39
C PHE A 234 14.85 20.75 -4.15
N ASP A 235 14.88 20.40 -2.87
CA ASP A 235 15.10 19.04 -2.37
C ASP A 235 13.95 18.64 -1.45
N THR A 236 13.51 17.40 -1.53
CA THR A 236 12.37 16.92 -0.74
C THR A 236 12.79 15.80 0.19
N SER A 237 12.50 15.97 1.48
CA SER A 237 12.61 14.90 2.47
C SER A 237 11.31 14.11 2.57
N ARG A 238 11.40 12.80 2.63
CA ARG A 238 10.26 11.89 2.67
C ARG A 238 10.35 10.95 3.86
N ASN A 239 9.20 10.67 4.44
CA ASN A 239 9.08 9.70 5.52
C ASN A 239 7.98 8.68 5.23
N VAL A 240 8.12 7.49 5.83
CA VAL A 240 7.06 6.50 5.79
C VAL A 240 5.82 7.06 6.48
N ASN A 241 4.68 6.95 5.84
CA ASN A 241 3.41 7.38 6.40
C ASN A 241 3.16 6.65 7.72
N THR A 242 3.24 7.40 8.84
CA THR A 242 3.08 6.85 10.18
C THR A 242 1.68 6.26 10.40
N SER A 243 0.67 6.81 9.77
CA SER A 243 -0.68 6.27 9.81
C SER A 243 -0.72 4.89 9.15
N LEU A 244 -0.08 4.75 7.98
CA LEU A 244 0.04 3.46 7.30
C LEU A 244 0.73 2.42 8.19
N VAL A 245 1.87 2.76 8.79
CA VAL A 245 2.61 1.87 9.69
C VAL A 245 1.76 1.44 10.87
N ASN A 246 1.04 2.37 11.50
CA ASN A 246 0.20 2.10 12.66
C ASN A 246 -0.98 1.16 12.36
N TYR A 247 -1.53 1.20 11.14
CA TYR A 247 -2.63 0.33 10.75
C TYR A 247 -2.17 -0.98 10.12
N LEU A 248 -1.10 -0.99 9.32
CA LEU A 248 -0.60 -2.20 8.68
C LEU A 248 0.08 -3.15 9.67
N SER A 249 0.82 -2.61 10.64
CA SER A 249 1.57 -3.41 11.61
C SER A 249 0.72 -4.40 12.38
N PRO A 250 -0.43 -4.05 12.99
CA PRO A 250 -1.25 -5.02 13.71
C PRO A 250 -1.88 -6.07 12.79
N ILE A 251 -2.21 -5.71 11.55
CA ILE A 251 -2.75 -6.66 10.57
C ILE A 251 -1.68 -7.67 10.16
N LEU A 252 -0.48 -7.21 9.84
CA LEU A 252 0.65 -8.09 9.52
C LEU A 252 1.08 -8.94 10.72
N ALA A 253 1.02 -8.40 11.95
CA ALA A 253 1.24 -9.16 13.17
C ALA A 253 0.19 -10.26 13.34
N ALA A 254 -1.07 -10.01 13.05
CA ALA A 254 -2.13 -11.03 13.06
C ALA A 254 -1.88 -12.13 12.03
N PHE A 255 -1.42 -11.78 10.83
CA PHE A 255 -0.98 -12.75 9.82
C PHE A 255 0.20 -13.61 10.31
N LEU A 256 1.22 -12.96 10.88
CA LEU A 256 2.41 -13.63 11.40
C LEU A 256 2.04 -14.62 12.50
N ILE A 257 1.30 -14.16 13.51
CA ILE A 257 0.88 -14.98 14.66
C ILE A 257 -0.03 -16.12 14.18
N GLY A 258 -1.05 -15.82 13.37
CA GLY A 258 -2.00 -16.82 12.88
C GLY A 258 -1.31 -17.93 12.08
N ASN A 259 -0.44 -17.57 11.14
CA ASN A 259 0.30 -18.55 10.35
C ASN A 259 1.33 -19.33 11.18
N THR A 260 1.98 -18.69 12.15
CA THR A 260 2.93 -19.38 13.05
C THR A 260 2.21 -20.41 13.93
N LEU A 261 1.12 -20.02 14.58
CA LEU A 261 0.31 -20.94 15.39
C LEU A 261 -0.24 -22.09 14.56
N TRP A 262 -0.70 -21.80 13.33
CA TRP A 262 -1.18 -22.82 12.42
C TRP A 262 -0.06 -23.77 11.97
N ALA A 263 1.11 -23.27 11.67
CA ALA A 263 2.26 -24.10 11.30
C ALA A 263 2.65 -25.05 12.44
N VAL A 264 2.67 -24.56 13.69
CA VAL A 264 2.94 -25.38 14.88
C VAL A 264 1.86 -26.44 15.08
N TYR A 265 0.59 -26.08 14.96
CA TYR A 265 -0.52 -27.02 15.03
C TYR A 265 -0.41 -28.12 13.96
N MET A 266 -0.18 -27.73 12.70
CA MET A 266 -0.01 -28.67 11.59
C MET A 266 1.23 -29.55 11.75
N PHE A 267 2.31 -29.06 12.34
CA PHE A 267 3.48 -29.86 12.66
C PHE A 267 3.14 -30.98 13.64
N MET A 268 2.40 -30.69 14.72
CA MET A 268 1.96 -31.69 15.69
C MET A 268 1.03 -32.73 15.06
N VAL A 269 0.09 -32.30 14.24
CA VAL A 269 -0.85 -33.17 13.53
C VAL A 269 -0.13 -34.05 12.51
N ASN A 270 0.80 -33.48 11.75
CA ASN A 270 1.62 -34.19 10.76
C ASN A 270 2.44 -35.32 11.39
N LYS A 271 3.06 -35.06 12.55
CA LYS A 271 3.83 -36.07 13.30
C LYS A 271 2.96 -37.27 13.65
N ARG A 272 1.70 -37.07 14.05
CA ARG A 272 0.75 -38.17 14.37
C ARG A 272 0.43 -39.01 13.13
N PHE A 273 0.18 -38.37 11.95
CA PHE A 273 -0.11 -39.11 10.73
C PHE A 273 1.11 -39.87 10.20
N LYS A 274 2.32 -39.29 10.33
CA LYS A 274 3.56 -39.97 9.97
C LYS A 274 3.73 -41.28 10.73
N GLN A 275 3.47 -41.29 12.02
CA GLN A 275 3.53 -42.50 12.84
C GLN A 275 2.48 -43.58 12.44
N GLY A 276 1.31 -43.14 11.95
CA GLY A 276 0.25 -44.06 11.49
C GLY A 276 0.46 -44.62 10.07
N ILE A 277 1.49 -44.17 9.32
CA ILE A 277 1.88 -44.74 8.03
C ILE A 277 2.80 -45.96 8.20
N TYR A 278 3.63 -45.93 9.24
CA TYR A 278 4.64 -46.98 9.51
C TYR A 278 4.18 -48.08 10.50
N ARG A 279 2.95 -48.02 10.96
CA ARG A 279 2.26 -49.08 11.70
C ARG A 279 1.29 -49.81 10.78
#